data_b3f251de8c0507b618dac928f7a2b0ba
#
_entry.id   b3f251de8c0507b618dac928f7a2b0ba
#
_cell.length_a   1.000
_cell.length_b   1.000
_cell.length_c   1.000
_cell.angle_alpha   90.00
_cell.angle_beta   90.00
_cell.angle_gamma   90.00
#
_symmetry.space_group_name_H-M   'P 1'
#
loop_
_entity.id
_entity.type
_entity.pdbx_description
1 polymer ?
#
loop_
_entity_poly.entity_id
_entity_poly.type
_entity_poly.pdbx_seq_one_letter_code
_entity_poly.pdbx_strand_id
1 'polypeptide(L)'
;MDECMDQTLGYLREILSNYTDDHSEGRHIYRKLMEGNYRSEGSFVQALNQREIAFLNKMLPKEINYAKEEQDEKRASQLNEVFELLY
;
A
#
# COMPACT_ATOMS: atom_id res chain seq x y z
N MET A 1 -2.84 -9.37 18.08
CA MET A 1 -3.58 -9.10 17.09
C MET A 1 -3.11 -8.16 16.11
N ASP A 2 -3.64 -8.17 15.04
CA ASP A 2 -3.09 -7.58 13.87
C ASP A 2 -3.74 -6.29 13.49
N GLU A 3 -4.16 -5.53 14.48
CA GLU A 3 -4.85 -4.29 14.20
C GLU A 3 -3.98 -3.29 13.47
N CYS A 4 -2.69 -3.22 13.83
CA CYS A 4 -1.77 -2.30 13.16
C CYS A 4 -1.59 -2.68 11.71
N MET A 5 -1.50 -3.99 11.44
CA MET A 5 -1.37 -4.47 10.09
C MET A 5 -2.61 -4.18 9.27
N ASP A 6 -3.76 -4.41 9.87
CA ASP A 6 -5.02 -4.10 9.22
C ASP A 6 -5.09 -2.63 8.86
N GLN A 7 -4.57 -1.77 9.74
CA GLN A 7 -4.56 -0.34 9.45
C GLN A 7 -3.68 -0.01 8.26
N THR A 8 -2.49 -0.60 8.21
CA THR A 8 -1.58 -0.32 7.12
C THR A 8 -2.17 -0.76 5.78
N LEU A 9 -2.71 -1.95 5.75
CA LEU A 9 -3.31 -2.44 4.51
C LEU A 9 -4.58 -1.67 4.18
N GLY A 10 -5.29 -1.19 5.21
CA GLY A 10 -6.44 -0.33 5.00
C GLY A 10 -6.08 0.99 4.36
N TYR A 11 -4.96 1.59 4.79
CA TYR A 11 -4.47 2.81 4.16
C TYR A 11 -4.14 2.57 2.69
N LEU A 12 -3.47 1.45 2.40
CA LEU A 12 -3.14 1.12 1.03
C LEU A 12 -4.39 0.94 0.18
N ARG A 13 -5.38 0.26 0.72
CA ARG A 13 -6.62 0.04 -0.01
C ARG A 13 -7.30 1.36 -0.32
N GLU A 14 -7.32 2.25 0.66
CA GLU A 14 -7.93 3.56 0.48
C GLU A 14 -7.21 4.34 -0.61
N ILE A 15 -5.88 4.34 -0.56
CA ILE A 15 -5.10 5.05 -1.56
C ILE A 15 -5.31 4.45 -2.94
N LEU A 16 -5.25 3.13 -3.02
CA LEU A 16 -5.34 2.46 -4.31
C LEU A 16 -6.71 2.60 -4.95
N SER A 17 -7.73 2.85 -4.14
CA SER A 17 -9.05 3.07 -4.72
C SER A 17 -9.07 4.28 -5.66
N ASN A 18 -8.12 5.21 -5.48
CA ASN A 18 -8.00 6.36 -6.36
C ASN A 18 -7.26 6.04 -7.64
N TYR A 19 -6.68 4.87 -7.76
CA TYR A 19 -5.88 4.48 -8.92
C TYR A 19 -6.50 3.34 -9.72
N THR A 20 -7.74 2.97 -9.41
CA THR A 20 -8.34 1.82 -10.07
C THR A 20 -8.86 2.13 -11.46
N ASP A 21 -9.12 3.40 -11.74
CA ASP A 21 -9.71 3.77 -13.03
C ASP A 21 -8.66 3.89 -14.12
N ASP A 22 -7.51 4.47 -13.80
CA ASP A 22 -6.52 4.81 -14.80
C ASP A 22 -5.31 3.90 -14.83
N HIS A 23 -5.15 3.05 -13.81
CA HIS A 23 -3.96 2.22 -13.68
C HIS A 23 -4.33 0.78 -13.47
N SER A 24 -3.95 -0.07 -14.41
CA SER A 24 -4.26 -1.50 -14.29
C SER A 24 -3.52 -2.14 -13.11
N GLU A 25 -2.29 -1.71 -12.85
CA GLU A 25 -1.54 -2.23 -11.72
C GLU A 25 -2.22 -1.84 -10.40
N GLY A 26 -2.70 -0.61 -10.32
CA GLY A 26 -3.41 -0.18 -9.12
C GLY A 26 -4.65 -1.00 -8.88
N ARG A 27 -5.37 -1.32 -9.96
CA ARG A 27 -6.57 -2.14 -9.86
C ARG A 27 -6.25 -3.56 -9.40
N HIS A 28 -5.17 -4.13 -9.94
CA HIS A 28 -4.77 -5.48 -9.56
C HIS A 28 -4.38 -5.53 -8.09
N ILE A 29 -3.62 -4.56 -7.63
CA ILE A 29 -3.21 -4.52 -6.23
C ILE A 29 -4.42 -4.33 -5.32
N TYR A 30 -5.31 -3.43 -5.73
CA TYR A 30 -6.53 -3.18 -4.96
C TYR A 30 -7.34 -4.47 -4.81
N ARG A 31 -7.47 -5.22 -5.89
CA ARG A 31 -8.21 -6.47 -5.86
C ARG A 31 -7.53 -7.49 -4.93
N LYS A 32 -6.21 -7.55 -4.96
CA LYS A 32 -5.50 -8.44 -4.06
C LYS A 32 -5.77 -8.09 -2.61
N LEU A 33 -5.79 -6.79 -2.29
CA LEU A 33 -6.10 -6.37 -0.92
C LEU A 33 -7.51 -6.73 -0.51
N MET A 34 -8.44 -6.63 -1.45
CA MET A 34 -9.84 -6.94 -1.14
C MET A 34 -10.09 -8.43 -0.97
N GLU A 35 -9.43 -9.24 -1.78
CA GLU A 35 -9.68 -10.67 -1.79
C GLU A 35 -8.72 -11.46 -0.92
N GLY A 36 -7.53 -10.91 -0.67
CA GLY A 36 -6.50 -11.62 0.06
C GLY A 36 -6.70 -11.55 1.55
N ASN A 37 -6.11 -12.51 2.22
CA ASN A 37 -6.15 -12.56 3.65
C ASN A 37 -4.71 -12.63 4.14
N TYR A 38 -4.07 -11.48 4.21
CA TYR A 38 -2.65 -11.42 4.48
C TYR A 38 -2.38 -11.26 5.96
N ARG A 39 -1.45 -12.06 6.47
CA ARG A 39 -1.11 -12.01 7.87
C ARG A 39 -0.17 -10.87 8.21
N SER A 40 0.57 -10.40 7.23
CA SER A 40 1.54 -9.34 7.47
C SER A 40 1.75 -8.56 6.20
N GLU A 41 2.35 -7.40 6.36
CA GLU A 41 2.73 -6.58 5.22
C GLU A 41 3.72 -7.33 4.33
N GLY A 42 4.62 -8.08 4.94
CA GLY A 42 5.55 -8.89 4.18
C GLY A 42 4.86 -9.93 3.33
N SER A 43 3.85 -10.60 3.89
CA SER A 43 3.07 -11.57 3.12
C SER A 43 2.42 -10.91 1.92
N PHE A 44 1.87 -9.72 2.12
CA PHE A 44 1.25 -8.98 1.04
C PHE A 44 2.25 -8.64 -0.03
N VAL A 45 3.42 -8.12 0.37
CA VAL A 45 4.44 -7.74 -0.59
C VAL A 45 4.93 -8.93 -1.39
N GLN A 46 5.05 -10.09 -0.76
CA GLN A 46 5.47 -11.30 -1.45
C GLN A 46 4.48 -11.77 -2.50
N ALA A 47 3.23 -11.37 -2.36
CA ALA A 47 2.21 -11.74 -3.33
C ALA A 47 2.22 -10.84 -4.57
N LEU A 48 3.03 -9.78 -4.57
CA LEU A 48 3.06 -8.82 -5.67
C LEU A 48 4.04 -9.28 -6.75
N ASN A 49 3.71 -8.95 -8.00
CA ASN A 49 4.65 -9.17 -9.09
C ASN A 49 5.52 -7.92 -9.29
N GLN A 50 6.47 -8.00 -10.21
CA GLN A 50 7.41 -6.91 -10.41
C GLN A 50 6.74 -5.62 -10.86
N ARG A 51 5.72 -5.73 -11.69
CA ARG A 51 5.00 -4.54 -12.15
C ARG A 51 4.28 -3.85 -11.01
N GLU A 52 3.69 -4.64 -10.13
CA GLU A 52 2.99 -4.10 -8.99
C GLU A 52 3.95 -3.44 -8.03
N ILE A 53 5.10 -4.07 -7.81
CA ILE A 53 6.11 -3.49 -6.94
C ILE A 53 6.62 -2.18 -7.53
N ALA A 54 6.86 -2.14 -8.83
CA ALA A 54 7.32 -0.91 -9.49
C ALA A 54 6.28 0.20 -9.36
N PHE A 55 5.01 -0.17 -9.50
CA PHE A 55 3.94 0.82 -9.36
C PHE A 55 3.94 1.41 -7.94
N LEU A 56 4.05 0.56 -6.92
CA LEU A 56 4.07 1.04 -5.55
C LEU A 56 5.32 1.83 -5.24
N ASN A 57 6.44 1.45 -5.82
CA ASN A 57 7.68 2.21 -5.64
C ASN A 57 7.55 3.63 -6.16
N LYS A 58 6.76 3.82 -7.19
CA LYS A 58 6.51 5.15 -7.73
C LYS A 58 5.48 5.91 -6.91
N MET A 59 4.44 5.20 -6.49
CA MET A 59 3.28 5.84 -5.89
C MET A 59 3.50 6.17 -4.41
N LEU A 60 4.12 5.24 -3.67
CA LEU A 60 4.20 5.40 -2.23
C LEU A 60 4.95 6.64 -1.77
N PRO A 61 6.09 7.04 -2.39
CA PRO A 61 6.76 8.25 -1.94
C PRO A 61 5.86 9.48 -2.01
N LYS A 62 5.04 9.56 -3.04
CA LYS A 62 4.12 10.69 -3.17
C LYS A 62 3.08 10.67 -2.06
N GLU A 63 2.53 9.50 -1.78
CA GLU A 63 1.51 9.39 -0.76
C GLU A 63 2.07 9.61 0.63
N ILE A 64 3.31 9.16 0.87
CA ILE A 64 3.96 9.40 2.14
C ILE A 64 4.19 10.88 2.35
N ASN A 65 4.67 11.59 1.34
CA ASN A 65 4.85 13.03 1.43
C ASN A 65 3.53 13.74 1.66
N TYR A 66 2.50 13.30 0.97
CA TYR A 66 1.19 13.90 1.13
C TYR A 66 0.69 13.72 2.56
N ALA A 67 0.89 12.53 3.12
CA ALA A 67 0.48 12.28 4.50
C ALA A 67 1.24 13.17 5.46
N LYS A 68 2.53 13.39 5.20
CA LYS A 68 3.33 14.26 6.06
C LYS A 68 2.85 15.70 6.00
N GLU A 69 2.47 16.15 4.81
CA GLU A 69 1.95 17.51 4.66
C GLU A 69 0.62 17.68 5.38
N GLU A 70 -0.17 16.62 5.44
CA GLU A 70 -1.41 16.64 6.18
C GLU A 70 -1.21 16.42 7.67
N GLN A 71 0.04 16.28 8.10
CA GLN A 71 0.39 16.02 9.48
C GLN A 71 -0.16 14.71 9.99
N ASP A 72 -0.37 13.76 9.07
CA ASP A 72 -0.83 12.43 9.41
C ASP A 72 0.39 11.51 9.50
N GLU A 73 1.12 11.66 10.60
CA GLU A 73 2.38 10.96 10.77
C GLU A 73 2.20 9.46 10.88
N LYS A 74 1.07 9.04 11.45
CA LYS A 74 0.81 7.61 11.58
C LYS A 74 0.67 6.96 10.21
N ARG A 75 -0.10 7.57 9.32
CA ARG A 75 -0.26 7.08 7.97
C ARG A 75 1.09 7.09 7.25
N ALA A 76 1.83 8.18 7.35
CA ALA A 76 3.13 8.28 6.70
C ALA A 76 4.07 7.18 7.16
N SER A 77 4.10 6.93 8.47
CA SER A 77 4.96 5.91 9.03
C SER A 77 4.59 4.52 8.53
N GLN A 78 3.31 4.21 8.51
CA GLN A 78 2.87 2.89 8.10
C GLN A 78 3.05 2.66 6.61
N LEU A 79 2.81 3.68 5.81
CA LEU A 79 3.07 3.56 4.38
C LEU A 79 4.56 3.38 4.11
N ASN A 80 5.39 4.04 4.91
CA ASN A 80 6.83 3.88 4.76
C ASN A 80 7.28 2.47 5.09
N GLU A 81 6.63 1.81 6.05
CA GLU A 81 6.96 0.44 6.38
C GLU A 81 6.75 -0.47 5.17
N VAL A 82 5.64 -0.28 4.47
CA VAL A 82 5.39 -1.07 3.27
C VAL A 82 6.43 -0.73 2.20
N PHE A 83 6.72 0.55 2.04
CA PHE A 83 7.69 0.99 1.04
C PHE A 83 9.05 0.33 1.27
N GLU A 84 9.47 0.23 2.52
CA GLU A 84 10.76 -0.40 2.81
C GLU A 84 10.77 -1.89 2.49
N LEU A 85 9.62 -2.54 2.58
CA LEU A 85 9.52 -3.95 2.26
C LEU A 85 9.60 -4.24 0.77
N LEU A 86 9.41 -3.22 -0.05
CA LEU A 86 9.45 -3.41 -1.50
C LEU A 86 10.87 -3.60 -2.04
N TYR A 87 11.87 -3.30 -1.26
CA TYR A 87 13.27 -3.46 -1.68
C TYR A 87 13.81 -4.86 -1.50
#